data_f25f0a493554dd5255d6e77fbda9747c
#
_entry.id   f25f0a493554dd5255d6e77fbda9747c
#
_cell.length_a   1.000
_cell.length_b   1.000
_cell.length_c   1.000
_cell.angle_alpha   90.00
_cell.angle_beta   90.00
_cell.angle_gamma   90.00
#
_symmetry.space_group_name_H-M   'P 1'
#
loop_
_entity.id
_entity.type
_entity.pdbx_description
1 polymer ?
#
loop_
_entity_poly.entity_id
_entity_poly.type
_entity_poly.pdbx_seq_one_letter_code
_entity_poly.pdbx_strand_id
1 'polypeptide(L)'
;MSTSRKKILVVEDDLNFGSILSDFLRLHSFNVTLSKNGVDGLKKFKSQSFDMCILDVMMPFKDGFSLAKEIRNINDSVPMIFLTAKSLKEDVIKGFKIGADDYIIKPFDSDILL
;
A
#
# COMPACT_ATOMS: atom_id res chain seq x y z
N MET A 1 19.23 -21.65 5.96
CA MET A 1 18.63 -21.15 4.84
C MET A 1 17.95 -19.85 5.12
N SER A 2 18.05 -19.04 4.28
CA SER A 2 17.37 -17.82 4.50
C SER A 2 15.98 -17.94 3.94
N THR A 3 15.07 -17.62 4.72
CA THR A 3 13.76 -17.42 4.22
C THR A 3 13.69 -16.02 3.70
N SER A 4 13.47 -15.88 2.44
CA SER A 4 13.15 -14.58 1.89
C SER A 4 11.85 -14.12 2.52
N ARG A 5 11.90 -13.00 3.21
CA ARG A 5 10.69 -12.37 3.70
C ARG A 5 9.97 -11.73 2.52
N LYS A 6 8.65 -11.75 2.54
CA LYS A 6 7.86 -11.02 1.56
C LYS A 6 8.10 -9.53 1.72
N LYS A 7 8.24 -8.84 0.61
CA LYS A 7 8.53 -7.41 0.58
C LYS A 7 7.25 -6.63 0.35
N ILE A 8 6.98 -5.68 1.24
CA ILE A 8 5.78 -4.84 1.16
C ILE A 8 6.21 -3.39 1.04
N LEU A 9 5.64 -2.70 0.04
CA LEU A 9 5.75 -1.26 -0.07
C LEU A 9 4.53 -0.64 0.59
N VAL A 10 4.76 0.19 1.60
CA VAL A 10 3.70 0.94 2.26
C VAL A 10 3.86 2.40 1.89
N VAL A 11 2.84 2.99 1.28
CA VAL A 11 2.85 4.41 0.91
C VAL A 11 1.79 5.12 1.73
N GLU A 12 2.24 5.95 2.67
CA GLU A 12 1.39 6.62 3.64
C GLU A 12 2.03 7.95 4.04
N ASP A 13 1.28 9.04 3.89
CA ASP A 13 1.78 10.37 4.23
C ASP A 13 1.72 10.68 5.73
N ASP A 14 0.84 10.01 6.48
CA ASP A 14 0.84 10.12 7.94
C ASP A 14 1.95 9.23 8.49
N LEU A 15 3.05 9.84 8.88
CA LEU A 15 4.23 9.10 9.32
C LEU A 15 3.99 8.30 10.60
N ASN A 16 3.13 8.78 11.48
CA ASN A 16 2.81 8.03 12.70
C ASN A 16 2.05 6.75 12.36
N PHE A 17 1.01 6.85 11.55
CA PHE A 17 0.25 5.69 11.13
C PHE A 17 1.11 4.74 10.30
N GLY A 18 1.89 5.30 9.37
CA GLY A 18 2.79 4.51 8.53
C GLY A 18 3.82 3.74 9.33
N SER A 19 4.38 4.38 10.37
CA SER A 19 5.34 3.74 11.26
C SER A 19 4.70 2.59 12.04
N ILE A 20 3.52 2.83 12.59
CA ILE A 20 2.79 1.80 13.36
C ILE A 20 2.47 0.61 12.47
N LEU A 21 1.94 0.87 11.29
CA LEU A 21 1.61 -0.19 10.34
C LEU A 21 2.87 -0.97 9.92
N SER A 22 3.94 -0.25 9.62
CA SER A 22 5.19 -0.88 9.21
C SER A 22 5.78 -1.75 10.31
N ASP A 23 5.77 -1.27 11.55
CA ASP A 23 6.27 -2.04 12.69
C ASP A 23 5.42 -3.28 12.92
N PHE A 24 4.10 -3.16 12.80
CA PHE A 24 3.19 -4.29 12.92
C PHE A 24 3.52 -5.36 11.87
N LEU A 25 3.71 -4.96 10.63
CA LEU A 25 4.03 -5.89 9.56
C LEU A 25 5.40 -6.54 9.76
N ARG A 26 6.38 -5.77 10.23
CA ARG A 26 7.71 -6.33 10.53
C ARG A 26 7.67 -7.37 11.65
N LEU A 27 6.80 -7.18 12.63
CA LEU A 27 6.59 -8.17 13.69
C LEU A 27 6.06 -9.49 13.13
N HIS A 28 5.36 -9.45 12.00
CA HIS A 28 4.84 -10.64 11.34
C HIS A 28 5.75 -11.13 10.20
N SER A 29 7.02 -10.78 10.29
CA SER A 29 8.07 -11.28 9.40
C SER A 29 8.02 -10.76 7.96
N PHE A 30 7.42 -9.59 7.75
CA PHE A 30 7.48 -8.93 6.46
C PHE A 30 8.66 -7.95 6.41
N ASN A 31 9.20 -7.78 5.23
CA ASN A 31 10.21 -6.76 4.95
C ASN A 31 9.48 -5.55 4.39
N VAL A 32 9.51 -4.42 5.08
CA VAL A 32 8.68 -3.26 4.77
C VAL A 32 9.53 -2.07 4.37
N THR A 33 9.15 -1.45 3.25
CA THR A 33 9.67 -0.16 2.83
C THR A 33 8.54 0.85 2.95
N LEU A 34 8.74 1.89 3.74
CA LEU A 34 7.76 2.95 3.93
C LEU A 34 8.11 4.15 3.06
N SER A 35 7.14 4.61 2.28
CA SER A 35 7.22 5.84 1.51
C SER A 35 6.22 6.85 2.02
N LYS A 36 6.61 8.11 2.03
CA LYS A 36 5.80 9.19 2.59
C LYS A 36 4.84 9.86 1.61
N ASN A 37 4.95 9.55 0.32
CA ASN A 37 4.04 10.07 -0.69
C ASN A 37 4.09 9.19 -1.95
N GLY A 38 3.15 9.45 -2.87
CA GLY A 38 3.03 8.64 -4.07
C GLY A 38 4.19 8.79 -5.05
N VAL A 39 4.81 9.96 -5.10
CA VAL A 39 5.97 10.18 -5.99
C VAL A 39 7.15 9.33 -5.51
N ASP A 40 7.45 9.39 -4.23
CA ASP A 40 8.50 8.58 -3.62
C ASP A 40 8.18 7.08 -3.71
N GLY A 41 6.90 6.73 -3.50
CA GLY A 41 6.45 5.36 -3.61
C GLY A 41 6.67 4.77 -4.99
N LEU A 42 6.32 5.51 -6.03
CA LEU A 42 6.55 5.06 -7.40
C LEU A 42 8.04 4.89 -7.69
N LYS A 43 8.85 5.83 -7.24
CA LYS A 43 10.30 5.76 -7.40
C LYS A 43 10.86 4.48 -6.76
N LYS A 44 10.43 4.17 -5.55
CA LYS A 44 10.86 2.95 -4.86
C LYS A 44 10.35 1.69 -5.55
N PHE A 45 9.12 1.73 -6.03
CA PHE A 45 8.56 0.59 -6.76
C PHE A 45 9.37 0.26 -8.02
N LYS A 46 9.85 1.29 -8.71
CA LYS A 46 10.68 1.09 -9.91
C LYS A 46 12.08 0.59 -9.57
N SER A 47 12.60 0.89 -8.38
CA SER A 47 13.98 0.59 -8.02
C SER A 47 14.18 -0.80 -7.42
N GLN A 48 13.11 -1.46 -7.00
CA GLN A 48 13.21 -2.80 -6.38
C GLN A 48 11.90 -3.55 -6.55
N SER A 49 11.94 -4.87 -6.30
CA SER A 49 10.76 -5.71 -6.41
C SER A 49 9.98 -5.74 -5.11
N PHE A 50 8.66 -5.74 -5.22
CA PHE A 50 7.76 -5.89 -4.08
C PHE A 50 6.76 -7.00 -4.33
N ASP A 51 6.38 -7.69 -3.26
CA ASP A 51 5.38 -8.76 -3.32
C ASP A 51 3.96 -8.23 -3.08
N MET A 52 3.85 -7.04 -2.50
CA MET A 52 2.57 -6.40 -2.21
C MET A 52 2.77 -4.90 -2.04
N CYS A 53 1.73 -4.13 -2.33
CA CYS A 53 1.70 -2.70 -2.07
C CYS A 53 0.51 -2.37 -1.19
N ILE A 54 0.72 -1.53 -0.18
CA ILE A 54 -0.36 -0.98 0.65
C ILE A 54 -0.31 0.54 0.45
N LEU A 55 -1.38 1.08 -0.11
CA LEU A 55 -1.40 2.45 -0.60
C LEU A 55 -2.50 3.26 0.08
N ASP A 56 -2.15 4.38 0.70
CA ASP A 56 -3.14 5.32 1.19
C ASP A 56 -3.81 6.01 0.00
N VAL A 57 -5.13 6.14 0.06
CA VAL A 57 -5.89 6.79 -1.01
C VAL A 57 -5.67 8.29 -1.01
N MET A 58 -5.73 8.92 0.17
CA MET A 58 -5.68 10.37 0.31
C MET A 58 -4.28 10.83 0.65
N MET A 59 -3.54 11.28 -0.36
CA MET A 59 -2.17 11.79 -0.19
C MET A 59 -1.96 13.05 -1.02
N PRO A 60 -1.08 13.95 -0.56
CA PRO A 60 -0.73 15.12 -1.38
C PRO A 60 0.10 14.71 -2.61
N PHE A 61 0.08 15.55 -3.62
CA PHE A 61 0.82 15.45 -4.88
C PHE A 61 0.30 14.34 -5.79
N LYS A 62 0.35 13.10 -5.34
CA LYS A 62 -0.11 11.94 -6.11
C LYS A 62 -0.94 11.06 -5.19
N ASP A 63 -2.24 10.93 -5.44
CA ASP A 63 -3.10 10.10 -4.61
C ASP A 63 -2.86 8.60 -4.86
N GLY A 64 -3.43 7.77 -3.99
CA GLY A 64 -3.23 6.32 -4.07
C GLY A 64 -3.77 5.70 -5.34
N PHE A 65 -4.86 6.21 -5.88
CA PHE A 65 -5.43 5.68 -7.13
C PHE A 65 -4.53 5.97 -8.33
N SER A 66 -4.00 7.20 -8.41
CA SER A 66 -3.07 7.56 -9.49
C SER A 66 -1.80 6.74 -9.40
N LEU A 67 -1.27 6.56 -8.20
CA LEU A 67 -0.10 5.71 -7.97
C LEU A 67 -0.38 4.26 -8.38
N ALA A 68 -1.55 3.74 -8.03
CA ALA A 68 -1.91 2.36 -8.36
C ALA A 68 -1.98 2.14 -9.87
N LYS A 69 -2.51 3.11 -10.61
CA LYS A 69 -2.54 3.02 -12.08
C LYS A 69 -1.14 2.94 -12.66
N GLU A 70 -0.23 3.76 -12.16
CA GLU A 70 1.15 3.74 -12.63
C GLU A 70 1.85 2.43 -12.27
N ILE A 71 1.59 1.90 -11.08
CA ILE A 71 2.14 0.60 -10.67
C ILE A 71 1.59 -0.49 -11.58
N ARG A 72 0.30 -0.48 -11.90
CA ARG A 72 -0.30 -1.47 -12.80
C ARG A 72 0.29 -1.44 -14.21
N ASN A 73 0.72 -0.29 -14.67
CA ASN A 73 1.41 -0.19 -15.96
C ASN A 73 2.78 -0.85 -15.94
N ILE A 74 3.41 -0.95 -14.78
CA ILE A 74 4.71 -1.60 -14.62
C ILE A 74 4.55 -3.08 -14.32
N ASN A 75 3.60 -3.42 -13.45
CA ASN A 75 3.35 -4.80 -13.01
C ASN A 75 1.84 -4.95 -12.82
N ASP A 76 1.20 -5.72 -13.68
CA ASP A 76 -0.25 -5.87 -13.70
C ASP A 76 -0.77 -6.90 -12.69
N SER A 77 0.12 -7.58 -11.97
CA SER A 77 -0.27 -8.67 -11.08
C SER A 77 0.12 -8.48 -9.61
N VAL A 78 0.90 -7.44 -9.27
CA VAL A 78 1.28 -7.24 -7.86
C VAL A 78 0.03 -6.95 -7.01
N PRO A 79 -0.16 -7.67 -5.89
CA PRO A 79 -1.30 -7.39 -5.02
C PRO A 79 -1.26 -5.98 -4.46
N MET A 80 -2.40 -5.31 -4.44
CA MET A 80 -2.54 -3.96 -3.90
C MET A 80 -3.69 -3.89 -2.92
N ILE A 81 -3.44 -3.26 -1.76
CA ILE A 81 -4.45 -2.98 -0.76
C ILE A 81 -4.51 -1.47 -0.56
N PHE A 82 -5.69 -0.90 -0.62
CA PHE A 82 -5.87 0.52 -0.35
C PHE A 82 -6.23 0.75 1.11
N LEU A 83 -5.59 1.76 1.71
CA LEU A 83 -5.97 2.28 3.01
C LEU A 83 -6.80 3.53 2.80
N THR A 84 -7.94 3.65 3.47
CA THR A 84 -8.77 4.82 3.34
C THR A 84 -9.44 5.17 4.66
N ALA A 85 -9.54 6.46 4.95
CA ALA A 85 -10.30 6.95 6.09
C ALA A 85 -11.79 7.02 5.79
N LYS A 86 -12.15 6.84 4.53
CA LYS A 86 -13.55 6.94 4.08
C LYS A 86 -13.95 5.67 3.36
N SER A 87 -15.07 5.09 3.78
CA SER A 87 -15.64 3.92 3.13
C SER A 87 -16.69 4.34 2.11
N LEU A 88 -16.37 5.30 1.25
CA LEU A 88 -17.29 5.72 0.21
C LEU A 88 -17.37 4.64 -0.85
N LYS A 89 -18.59 4.22 -1.16
CA LYS A 89 -18.84 3.16 -2.13
C LYS A 89 -18.18 3.46 -3.48
N GLU A 90 -18.19 4.71 -3.89
CA GLU A 90 -17.60 5.13 -5.16
C GLU A 90 -16.07 4.93 -5.17
N ASP A 91 -15.40 5.21 -4.05
CA ASP A 91 -13.96 5.02 -3.94
C ASP A 91 -13.60 3.54 -3.97
N VAL A 92 -14.40 2.70 -3.33
CA VAL A 92 -14.20 1.26 -3.35
C VAL A 92 -14.34 0.73 -4.79
N ILE A 93 -15.38 1.15 -5.49
CA ILE A 93 -15.59 0.75 -6.89
C ILE A 93 -14.44 1.22 -7.76
N LYS A 94 -14.00 2.46 -7.60
CA LYS A 94 -12.89 3.02 -8.36
C LYS A 94 -11.60 2.21 -8.16
N GLY A 95 -11.30 1.84 -6.93
CA GLY A 95 -10.11 1.05 -6.63
C GLY A 95 -10.16 -0.34 -7.24
N PHE A 96 -11.29 -1.02 -7.17
CA PHE A 96 -11.44 -2.34 -7.79
C PHE A 96 -11.31 -2.28 -9.31
N LYS A 97 -11.77 -1.21 -9.94
CA LYS A 97 -11.59 -1.02 -11.39
C LYS A 97 -10.13 -0.85 -11.76
N ILE A 98 -9.30 -0.31 -10.88
CA ILE A 98 -7.86 -0.18 -11.08
C ILE A 98 -7.17 -1.53 -10.87
N GLY A 99 -7.81 -2.43 -10.14
CA GLY A 99 -7.27 -3.76 -9.89
C GLY A 99 -6.77 -3.96 -8.46
N ALA A 100 -7.36 -3.26 -7.50
CA ALA A 100 -7.05 -3.49 -6.09
C ALA A 100 -7.58 -4.84 -5.66
N ASP A 101 -6.85 -5.50 -4.78
CA ASP A 101 -7.25 -6.79 -4.23
C ASP A 101 -8.10 -6.62 -2.99
N ASP A 102 -7.95 -5.51 -2.26
CA ASP A 102 -8.70 -5.29 -1.05
C ASP A 102 -8.67 -3.82 -0.61
N TYR A 103 -9.48 -3.50 0.37
CA TYR A 103 -9.58 -2.21 1.03
C TYR A 103 -9.55 -2.38 2.53
N ILE A 104 -8.83 -1.50 3.21
CA ILE A 104 -8.83 -1.45 4.67
C ILE A 104 -9.17 -0.03 5.09
N ILE A 105 -10.16 0.10 5.97
CA ILE A 105 -10.63 1.40 6.47
C ILE A 105 -9.83 1.76 7.72
N LYS A 106 -9.32 2.99 7.76
CA LYS A 106 -8.60 3.49 8.93
C LYS A 106 -9.57 3.91 10.03
N PRO A 107 -9.21 3.75 11.31
CA PRO A 107 -8.06 2.98 11.78
C PRO A 107 -8.28 1.49 11.56
N PHE A 108 -7.23 0.78 11.19
CA PHE A 108 -7.37 -0.64 10.88
C PHE A 108 -7.38 -1.49 12.14
N ASP A 109 -8.09 -2.63 12.03
CA ASP A 109 -8.01 -3.70 13.01
C ASP A 109 -6.93 -4.67 12.54
N SER A 110 -5.96 -4.97 13.38
CA SER A 110 -4.85 -5.85 13.01
C SER A 110 -5.31 -7.24 12.60
N ASP A 111 -6.42 -7.72 13.15
CA ASP A 111 -6.97 -9.02 12.77
C ASP A 111 -7.50 -9.01 11.34
N ILE A 112 -7.96 -7.88 10.86
CA ILE A 112 -8.44 -7.75 9.48
C ILE A 112 -7.26 -7.72 8.51
N LEU A 113 -6.18 -7.06 8.87
CA LEU A 113 -5.02 -6.92 8.00
C LEU A 113 -4.33 -8.25 7.74
N LEU A 114 -4.29 -9.09 8.74
CA LEU A 114 -3.68 -10.41 8.62
C LEU A 114 -4.67 -11.45 8.15
#